data_6ab8c74e2b4d436dff98d7b440eb6c8c
#
_entry.id   6ab8c74e2b4d436dff98d7b440eb6c8c
#
_cell.length_a   1.000
_cell.length_b   1.000
_cell.length_c   1.000
_cell.angle_alpha   90.00
_cell.angle_beta   90.00
_cell.angle_gamma   90.00
#
_symmetry.space_group_name_H-M   'P 1'
#
loop_
_entity.id
_entity.type
_entity.pdbx_description
1 polymer ?
#
loop_
_entity_poly.entity_id
_entity_poly.type
_entity_poly.pdbx_seq_one_letter_code
_entity_poly.pdbx_strand_id
1 'polypeptide(L)'
;MKVFEVCLLVIKRRFATFVVYFTIFIALSIVITTLTSDQFSPDFSAMKPNFTVINRDGMSPLADGLVAFLRENGSEVILEDEKSVLQDATFYRATDYIVFLPHGFRDSVLSGAPITLDTVKTTHSANGYFTDSMMNQYLNQVRFYLAAGGGLSEHELVEAVRRDLSLSASAEKIRFGASAPVDLNYMMYNQIQCYILLVLIILCVTNITMVFRRPDIRMRNLCSPLRPRSMSFQQMLCSAVLSLIAWVLITVVGFILYGANLGGVDGRIIALITINTLVFTIVALSVAALSGTFVRSSNSQNAAANILTLGLCFLGGVFVPLEMLGDGMLSVARFLPTYWNVTALERIYLLTSFGYETMAPIWQAMAIQLAFAAAILCITLVLSKYLNQSEHSFGSVKTEIDA
;
A
#
# COMPACT_ATOMS: atom_id res chain seq x y z
N MET A 1 -4.35 40.93 -9.42
CA MET A 1 -4.57 39.91 -8.36
C MET A 1 -6.01 39.69 -7.94
N LYS A 2 -6.98 40.41 -8.52
CA LYS A 2 -8.42 40.25 -8.17
C LYS A 2 -8.98 38.83 -8.33
N VAL A 3 -8.52 38.05 -9.32
CA VAL A 3 -8.95 36.65 -9.53
C VAL A 3 -8.44 35.73 -8.42
N PHE A 4 -7.21 35.93 -7.97
CA PHE A 4 -6.63 35.17 -6.86
C PHE A 4 -7.39 35.39 -5.54
N GLU A 5 -7.80 36.64 -5.25
CA GLU A 5 -8.61 36.97 -4.07
C GLU A 5 -9.98 36.31 -4.12
N VAL A 6 -10.61 36.28 -5.30
CA VAL A 6 -11.88 35.59 -5.51
C VAL A 6 -11.72 34.07 -5.30
N CYS A 7 -10.64 33.46 -5.78
CA CYS A 7 -10.37 32.04 -5.53
C CYS A 7 -10.26 31.75 -4.04
N LEU A 8 -9.55 32.58 -3.27
CA LEU A 8 -9.46 32.44 -1.83
C LEU A 8 -10.82 32.61 -1.12
N LEU A 9 -11.65 33.53 -1.58
CA LEU A 9 -13.00 33.71 -1.04
C LEU A 9 -13.90 32.49 -1.31
N VAL A 10 -13.80 31.87 -2.49
CA VAL A 10 -14.53 30.64 -2.83
C VAL A 10 -14.17 29.51 -1.84
N ILE A 11 -12.89 29.36 -1.53
CA ILE A 11 -12.41 28.33 -0.59
C ILE A 11 -12.83 28.66 0.84
N LYS A 12 -12.69 29.93 1.26
CA LYS A 12 -13.14 30.36 2.59
C LYS A 12 -14.62 30.05 2.81
N ARG A 13 -15.46 30.22 1.76
CA ARG A 13 -16.90 29.95 1.83
C ARG A 13 -17.24 28.45 1.92
N ARG A 14 -16.35 27.58 1.43
CA ARG A 14 -16.47 26.12 1.50
C ARG A 14 -15.49 25.46 2.47
N PHE A 15 -14.84 26.26 3.33
CA PHE A 15 -13.82 25.80 4.24
C PHE A 15 -14.29 24.63 5.13
N ALA A 16 -15.51 24.70 5.65
CA ALA A 16 -16.10 23.63 6.45
C ALA A 16 -16.12 22.29 5.71
N THR A 17 -16.47 22.30 4.42
CA THR A 17 -16.46 21.08 3.58
C THR A 17 -15.05 20.51 3.47
N PHE A 18 -14.05 21.34 3.24
CA PHE A 18 -12.65 20.89 3.18
C PHE A 18 -12.15 20.33 4.51
N VAL A 19 -12.49 20.98 5.62
CA VAL A 19 -12.13 20.48 6.96
C VAL A 19 -12.75 19.10 7.22
N VAL A 20 -14.02 18.91 6.88
CA VAL A 20 -14.69 17.60 7.05
C VAL A 20 -13.98 16.51 6.23
N TYR A 21 -13.74 16.74 4.94
CA TYR A 21 -13.02 15.76 4.12
C TYR A 21 -11.61 15.51 4.62
N PHE A 22 -10.89 16.55 4.99
CA PHE A 22 -9.54 16.45 5.53
C PHE A 22 -9.50 15.59 6.82
N THR A 23 -10.44 15.83 7.74
CA THR A 23 -10.55 15.08 8.99
C THR A 23 -10.89 13.60 8.73
N ILE A 24 -11.86 13.33 7.85
CA ILE A 24 -12.24 11.96 7.48
C ILE A 24 -11.06 11.23 6.86
N PHE A 25 -10.34 11.88 5.93
CA PHE A 25 -9.21 11.24 5.26
C PHE A 25 -8.02 11.00 6.20
N ILE A 26 -7.73 11.91 7.14
CA ILE A 26 -6.70 11.68 8.15
C ILE A 26 -7.10 10.53 9.06
N ALA A 27 -8.33 10.49 9.55
CA ALA A 27 -8.82 9.37 10.35
C ALA A 27 -8.70 8.04 9.60
N LEU A 28 -9.12 8.01 8.33
CA LEU A 28 -9.00 6.84 7.48
C LEU A 28 -7.53 6.43 7.28
N SER A 29 -6.64 7.39 7.05
CA SER A 29 -5.21 7.14 6.91
C SER A 29 -4.62 6.49 8.15
N ILE A 30 -4.95 6.99 9.34
CA ILE A 30 -4.50 6.42 10.61
C ILE A 30 -5.01 4.98 10.76
N VAL A 31 -6.31 4.76 10.51
CA VAL A 31 -6.93 3.42 10.60
C VAL A 31 -6.26 2.44 9.64
N ILE A 32 -6.12 2.81 8.37
CA ILE A 32 -5.48 1.93 7.37
C ILE A 32 -4.02 1.67 7.76
N THR A 33 -3.27 2.70 8.15
CA THR A 33 -1.86 2.55 8.53
C THR A 33 -1.71 1.59 9.71
N THR A 34 -2.53 1.72 10.75
CA THR A 34 -2.46 0.83 11.92
C THR A 34 -2.87 -0.61 11.60
N LEU A 35 -3.94 -0.80 10.81
CA LEU A 35 -4.38 -2.14 10.43
C LEU A 35 -3.41 -2.84 9.47
N THR A 36 -2.74 -2.09 8.61
CA THR A 36 -1.86 -2.66 7.59
C THR A 36 -0.46 -2.94 8.15
N SER A 37 0.02 -2.13 9.10
CA SER A 37 1.35 -2.31 9.69
C SER A 37 1.52 -3.65 10.41
N ASP A 38 0.47 -4.16 11.04
CA ASP A 38 0.49 -5.44 11.73
C ASP A 38 0.68 -6.62 10.74
N GLN A 39 0.22 -6.44 9.50
CA GLN A 39 0.35 -7.46 8.44
C GLN A 39 1.70 -7.46 7.74
N PHE A 40 2.40 -6.32 7.71
CA PHE A 40 3.65 -6.12 6.97
C PHE A 40 4.84 -5.76 7.88
N SER A 41 4.74 -5.97 9.20
CA SER A 41 5.88 -5.70 10.09
C SER A 41 7.07 -6.58 9.67
N PRO A 42 8.24 -5.99 9.37
CA PRO A 42 9.44 -6.73 8.98
C PRO A 42 10.08 -7.46 10.18
N ASP A 43 9.62 -7.18 11.38
CA ASP A 43 9.99 -7.94 12.55
C ASP A 43 9.23 -9.25 12.52
N PHE A 44 10.00 -10.33 12.47
CA PHE A 44 9.50 -11.69 12.61
C PHE A 44 8.82 -11.82 13.99
N SER A 45 7.56 -11.41 14.06
CA SER A 45 6.70 -11.87 15.14
C SER A 45 6.50 -13.36 14.86
N ALA A 46 6.83 -14.20 15.84
CA ALA A 46 6.59 -15.64 15.72
C ALA A 46 5.12 -15.84 15.32
N MET A 47 4.88 -16.08 14.02
CA MET A 47 3.55 -16.41 13.51
C MET A 47 3.10 -17.64 14.29
N LYS A 48 1.91 -17.58 14.87
CA LYS A 48 1.25 -18.76 15.45
C LYS A 48 0.27 -19.32 14.42
N PRO A 49 0.73 -20.18 13.50
CA PRO A 49 -0.13 -20.74 12.47
C PRO A 49 -1.21 -21.63 13.11
N ASN A 50 -2.39 -21.61 12.53
CA ASN A 50 -3.42 -22.58 12.86
C ASN A 50 -3.13 -23.87 12.09
N PHE A 51 -2.93 -24.97 12.80
CA PHE A 51 -2.62 -26.25 12.16
C PHE A 51 -3.49 -27.37 12.70
N THR A 52 -3.66 -28.42 11.91
CA THR A 52 -4.37 -29.66 12.27
C THR A 52 -3.47 -30.84 11.99
N VAL A 53 -3.35 -31.75 12.96
CA VAL A 53 -2.66 -33.03 12.80
C VAL A 53 -3.67 -34.16 12.83
N ILE A 54 -3.75 -34.91 11.74
CA ILE A 54 -4.55 -36.13 11.65
C ILE A 54 -3.61 -37.33 11.85
N ASN A 55 -3.58 -37.84 13.07
CA ASN A 55 -2.71 -38.98 13.42
C ASN A 55 -3.43 -40.31 13.13
N ARG A 56 -2.94 -41.03 12.13
CA ARG A 56 -3.44 -42.40 11.78
C ARG A 56 -2.48 -43.48 12.23
N ASP A 57 -1.32 -43.16 12.84
CA ASP A 57 -0.32 -44.13 13.30
C ASP A 57 -0.60 -44.63 14.72
N GLY A 58 -1.58 -44.03 15.42
CA GLY A 58 -1.86 -44.34 16.81
C GLY A 58 -0.96 -43.55 17.79
N MET A 59 -0.96 -43.98 19.06
CA MET A 59 -0.14 -43.32 20.08
C MET A 59 1.33 -43.75 19.94
N SER A 60 2.19 -42.80 19.61
CA SER A 60 3.64 -42.99 19.68
C SER A 60 4.32 -41.74 20.28
N PRO A 61 5.30 -41.91 21.16
CA PRO A 61 6.03 -40.79 21.76
C PRO A 61 6.56 -39.82 20.71
N LEU A 62 6.91 -40.31 19.54
CA LEU A 62 7.49 -39.52 18.43
C LEU A 62 6.44 -38.66 17.73
N ALA A 63 5.23 -39.19 17.51
CA ALA A 63 4.09 -38.44 16.97
C ALA A 63 3.61 -37.40 17.99
N ASP A 64 3.50 -37.80 19.26
CA ASP A 64 3.09 -36.90 20.35
C ASP A 64 4.11 -35.76 20.55
N GLY A 65 5.40 -36.07 20.41
CA GLY A 65 6.49 -35.08 20.45
C GLY A 65 6.42 -34.07 19.31
N LEU A 66 6.10 -34.51 18.09
CA LEU A 66 5.89 -33.61 16.95
C LEU A 66 4.69 -32.67 17.19
N VAL A 67 3.56 -33.23 17.66
CA VAL A 67 2.37 -32.43 17.96
C VAL A 67 2.64 -31.43 19.07
N ALA A 68 3.36 -31.83 20.13
CA ALA A 68 3.75 -30.95 21.22
C ALA A 68 4.63 -29.79 20.74
N PHE A 69 5.62 -30.07 19.89
CA PHE A 69 6.48 -29.05 19.30
C PHE A 69 5.69 -28.07 18.43
N LEU A 70 4.76 -28.55 17.62
CA LEU A 70 3.91 -27.68 16.81
C LEU A 70 2.97 -26.81 17.68
N ARG A 71 2.45 -27.36 18.79
CA ARG A 71 1.62 -26.60 19.77
C ARG A 71 2.38 -25.48 20.48
N GLU A 72 3.67 -25.68 20.75
CA GLU A 72 4.51 -24.65 21.36
C GLU A 72 4.68 -23.43 20.42
N ASN A 73 4.62 -23.65 19.10
CA ASN A 73 4.88 -22.65 18.09
C ASN A 73 3.65 -22.23 17.27
N GLY A 74 2.48 -22.83 17.51
CA GLY A 74 1.24 -22.57 16.79
C GLY A 74 -0.01 -22.87 17.60
N SER A 75 -1.17 -22.76 16.98
CA SER A 75 -2.47 -23.09 17.56
C SER A 75 -3.04 -24.31 16.86
N GLU A 76 -3.23 -25.41 17.61
CA GLU A 76 -3.85 -26.61 17.06
C GLU A 76 -5.36 -26.44 16.95
N VAL A 77 -5.90 -26.75 15.77
CA VAL A 77 -7.34 -26.87 15.50
C VAL A 77 -7.68 -28.35 15.39
N ILE A 78 -8.45 -28.87 16.33
CA ILE A 78 -8.86 -30.27 16.32
C ILE A 78 -10.04 -30.43 15.35
N LEU A 79 -9.85 -31.26 14.32
CA LEU A 79 -10.86 -31.55 13.31
C LEU A 79 -11.04 -33.07 13.20
N GLU A 80 -12.24 -33.50 12.81
CA GLU A 80 -12.51 -34.87 12.48
C GLU A 80 -11.88 -35.26 11.14
N ASP A 81 -11.39 -36.54 11.03
CA ASP A 81 -10.79 -37.06 9.78
C ASP A 81 -11.90 -37.37 8.76
N GLU A 82 -12.69 -36.37 8.40
CA GLU A 82 -13.69 -36.38 7.37
C GLU A 82 -13.36 -35.38 6.28
N LYS A 83 -13.36 -35.84 5.03
CA LYS A 83 -12.93 -35.03 3.88
C LYS A 83 -13.71 -33.73 3.74
N SER A 84 -15.01 -33.73 4.02
CA SER A 84 -15.88 -32.55 3.98
C SER A 84 -15.45 -31.51 5.02
N VAL A 85 -15.21 -31.95 6.27
CA VAL A 85 -14.79 -31.05 7.37
C VAL A 85 -13.43 -30.43 7.11
N LEU A 86 -12.47 -31.22 6.60
CA LEU A 86 -11.13 -30.75 6.28
C LEU A 86 -11.12 -29.77 5.10
N GLN A 87 -11.96 -30.00 4.08
CA GLN A 87 -12.12 -29.08 2.97
C GLN A 87 -12.74 -27.76 3.40
N ASP A 88 -13.80 -27.79 4.20
CA ASP A 88 -14.46 -26.61 4.73
C ASP A 88 -13.52 -25.80 5.63
N ALA A 89 -12.78 -26.47 6.53
CA ALA A 89 -11.82 -25.80 7.39
C ALA A 89 -10.72 -25.09 6.63
N THR A 90 -10.23 -25.68 5.52
CA THR A 90 -9.24 -25.05 4.64
C THR A 90 -9.86 -23.91 3.84
N PHE A 91 -11.07 -24.07 3.33
CA PHE A 91 -11.77 -23.05 2.55
C PHE A 91 -12.11 -21.81 3.37
N TYR A 92 -12.62 -21.99 4.59
CA TYR A 92 -12.95 -20.90 5.51
C TYR A 92 -11.73 -20.39 6.30
N ARG A 93 -10.52 -20.92 6.03
CA ARG A 93 -9.28 -20.57 6.72
C ARG A 93 -9.35 -20.75 8.24
N ALA A 94 -10.09 -21.73 8.70
CA ALA A 94 -10.07 -22.15 10.10
C ALA A 94 -8.74 -22.79 10.47
N THR A 95 -8.09 -23.48 9.51
CA THR A 95 -6.73 -24.00 9.62
C THR A 95 -5.91 -23.60 8.39
N ASP A 96 -4.62 -23.28 8.60
CA ASP A 96 -3.68 -22.92 7.54
C ASP A 96 -2.95 -24.13 6.96
N TYR A 97 -2.87 -25.21 7.77
CA TYR A 97 -2.07 -26.37 7.46
C TYR A 97 -2.68 -27.63 8.06
N ILE A 98 -2.84 -28.67 7.25
CA ILE A 98 -3.27 -30.01 7.69
C ILE A 98 -2.17 -30.99 7.34
N VAL A 99 -1.73 -31.79 8.30
CA VAL A 99 -0.76 -32.88 8.10
C VAL A 99 -1.38 -34.21 8.49
N PHE A 100 -1.14 -35.21 7.65
CA PHE A 100 -1.55 -36.58 7.89
C PHE A 100 -0.33 -37.42 8.27
N LEU A 101 -0.34 -37.99 9.46
CA LEU A 101 0.63 -38.98 9.89
C LEU A 101 0.14 -40.37 9.47
N PRO A 102 0.79 -41.02 8.48
CA PRO A 102 0.33 -42.31 7.97
C PRO A 102 0.61 -43.43 8.95
N HIS A 103 -0.08 -44.55 8.77
CA HIS A 103 0.24 -45.79 9.49
C HIS A 103 1.68 -46.23 9.24
N GLY A 104 2.41 -46.60 10.27
CA GLY A 104 3.84 -46.93 10.19
C GLY A 104 4.77 -45.72 10.20
N PHE A 105 4.27 -44.53 10.51
CA PHE A 105 5.08 -43.31 10.64
C PHE A 105 6.24 -43.52 11.62
N ARG A 106 5.95 -44.01 12.81
CA ARG A 106 6.95 -44.30 13.85
C ARG A 106 8.04 -45.23 13.34
N ASP A 107 7.68 -46.39 12.78
CA ASP A 107 8.65 -47.38 12.33
C ASP A 107 9.49 -46.89 11.15
N SER A 108 8.90 -46.13 10.27
CA SER A 108 9.61 -45.50 9.15
C SER A 108 10.62 -44.46 9.62
N VAL A 109 10.25 -43.61 10.61
CA VAL A 109 11.20 -42.63 11.18
C VAL A 109 12.37 -43.34 11.87
N LEU A 110 12.07 -44.32 12.72
CA LEU A 110 13.10 -45.06 13.49
C LEU A 110 14.05 -45.87 12.60
N SER A 111 13.56 -46.39 11.47
CA SER A 111 14.38 -47.12 10.49
C SER A 111 15.21 -46.21 9.58
N GLY A 112 15.01 -44.87 9.65
CA GLY A 112 15.67 -43.92 8.77
C GLY A 112 15.13 -43.93 7.32
N ALA A 113 14.01 -44.58 7.06
CA ALA A 113 13.43 -44.64 5.74
C ALA A 113 12.90 -43.24 5.29
N PRO A 114 12.90 -42.95 3.99
CA PRO A 114 12.32 -41.71 3.48
C PRO A 114 10.81 -41.69 3.76
N ILE A 115 10.35 -40.66 4.47
CA ILE A 115 8.94 -40.48 4.79
C ILE A 115 8.43 -39.31 3.96
N THR A 116 7.33 -39.56 3.26
CA THR A 116 6.55 -38.51 2.62
C THR A 116 5.27 -38.34 3.44
N LEU A 117 5.08 -37.16 4.02
CA LEU A 117 3.86 -36.81 4.72
C LEU A 117 2.90 -36.11 3.75
N ASP A 118 1.68 -36.59 3.72
CA ASP A 118 0.62 -35.88 2.99
C ASP A 118 0.24 -34.61 3.74
N THR A 119 0.28 -33.49 3.03
CA THR A 119 -0.04 -32.18 3.61
C THR A 119 -1.02 -31.42 2.73
N VAL A 120 -1.96 -30.74 3.36
CA VAL A 120 -2.85 -29.78 2.69
C VAL A 120 -2.53 -28.38 3.21
N LYS A 121 -2.24 -27.49 2.29
CA LYS A 121 -1.89 -26.09 2.59
C LYS A 121 -2.88 -25.16 1.90
N THR A 122 -3.22 -24.07 2.58
CA THR A 122 -3.93 -22.97 1.93
C THR A 122 -3.02 -22.34 0.90
N THR A 123 -3.49 -22.14 -0.32
CA THR A 123 -2.71 -21.56 -1.42
C THR A 123 -2.15 -20.19 -1.02
N HIS A 124 -0.84 -19.99 -1.20
CA HIS A 124 -0.11 -18.76 -0.83
C HIS A 124 -0.15 -18.39 0.67
N SER A 125 -0.33 -19.36 1.56
CA SER A 125 -0.27 -19.14 3.00
C SER A 125 1.18 -19.13 3.50
N ALA A 126 1.67 -17.98 3.97
CA ALA A 126 2.96 -17.91 4.67
C ALA A 126 2.98 -18.79 5.92
N ASN A 127 1.84 -18.88 6.65
CA ASN A 127 1.65 -19.77 7.80
C ASN A 127 1.83 -21.24 7.42
N GLY A 128 1.31 -21.66 6.26
CA GLY A 128 1.46 -23.02 5.76
C GLY A 128 2.93 -23.39 5.48
N TYR A 129 3.68 -22.48 4.86
CA TYR A 129 5.11 -22.70 4.62
C TYR A 129 5.93 -22.68 5.91
N PHE A 130 5.57 -21.83 6.87
CA PHE A 130 6.23 -21.79 8.17
C PHE A 130 6.00 -23.10 8.96
N THR A 131 4.77 -23.62 8.99
CA THR A 131 4.46 -24.92 9.61
C THR A 131 5.20 -26.07 8.95
N ASP A 132 5.31 -26.06 7.62
CA ASP A 132 6.08 -27.03 6.85
C ASP A 132 7.57 -27.01 7.24
N SER A 133 8.12 -25.80 7.39
CA SER A 133 9.51 -25.61 7.84
C SER A 133 9.74 -26.13 9.26
N MET A 134 8.84 -25.85 10.20
CA MET A 134 8.91 -26.36 11.58
C MET A 134 8.85 -27.89 11.61
N MET A 135 7.93 -28.47 10.84
CA MET A 135 7.80 -29.93 10.75
C MET A 135 9.07 -30.59 10.20
N ASN A 136 9.63 -30.02 9.12
CA ASN A 136 10.90 -30.46 8.55
C ASN A 136 12.07 -30.29 9.53
N GLN A 137 12.09 -29.23 10.31
CA GLN A 137 13.09 -29.00 11.34
C GLN A 137 13.04 -30.09 12.42
N TYR A 138 11.85 -30.43 12.92
CA TYR A 138 11.67 -31.52 13.89
C TYR A 138 12.13 -32.86 13.33
N LEU A 139 11.69 -33.23 12.14
CA LEU A 139 12.04 -34.52 11.51
C LEU A 139 13.53 -34.63 11.21
N ASN A 140 14.16 -33.54 10.76
CA ASN A 140 15.60 -33.50 10.49
C ASN A 140 16.40 -33.65 11.80
N GLN A 141 15.95 -33.04 12.89
CA GLN A 141 16.61 -33.18 14.19
C GLN A 141 16.49 -34.61 14.72
N VAL A 142 15.33 -35.25 14.57
CA VAL A 142 15.13 -36.67 14.90
C VAL A 142 16.11 -37.54 14.09
N ARG A 143 16.19 -37.32 12.76
CA ARG A 143 17.10 -38.06 11.88
C ARG A 143 18.56 -37.85 12.26
N PHE A 144 18.95 -36.67 12.68
CA PHE A 144 20.30 -36.36 13.14
C PHE A 144 20.69 -37.21 14.36
N TYR A 145 19.79 -37.30 15.37
CA TYR A 145 20.05 -38.12 16.55
C TYR A 145 20.10 -39.60 16.23
N LEU A 146 19.24 -40.09 15.35
CA LEU A 146 19.24 -41.49 14.91
C LEU A 146 20.56 -41.86 14.16
N ALA A 147 21.03 -40.94 13.29
CA ALA A 147 22.30 -41.12 12.57
C ALA A 147 23.54 -41.05 13.47
N ALA A 148 23.47 -40.25 14.55
CA ALA A 148 24.56 -40.15 15.53
C ALA A 148 24.76 -41.43 16.38
N GLY A 149 23.87 -42.41 16.27
CA GLY A 149 24.06 -43.74 16.85
C GLY A 149 23.97 -43.79 18.36
N GLY A 150 23.26 -42.87 19.00
CA GLY A 150 23.26 -42.68 20.46
C GLY A 150 22.57 -43.77 21.29
N GLY A 151 21.93 -44.78 20.66
CA GLY A 151 21.23 -45.85 21.38
C GLY A 151 20.12 -45.35 22.33
N LEU A 152 19.60 -44.16 22.09
CA LEU A 152 18.60 -43.52 22.90
C LEU A 152 17.27 -44.27 22.79
N SER A 153 16.55 -44.39 23.91
CA SER A 153 15.16 -44.79 23.86
C SER A 153 14.32 -43.74 23.15
N GLU A 154 13.18 -44.13 22.62
CA GLU A 154 12.29 -43.22 21.89
C GLU A 154 11.89 -41.96 22.72
N HIS A 155 11.69 -42.15 24.02
CA HIS A 155 11.35 -41.07 24.93
C HIS A 155 12.55 -40.13 25.17
N GLU A 156 13.75 -40.65 25.33
CA GLU A 156 14.97 -39.85 25.45
C GLU A 156 15.28 -39.09 24.17
N LEU A 157 15.01 -39.69 23.01
CA LEU A 157 15.13 -39.07 21.70
C LEU A 157 14.24 -37.83 21.58
N VAL A 158 12.94 -37.96 21.91
CA VAL A 158 11.97 -36.85 21.85
C VAL A 158 12.38 -35.74 22.81
N GLU A 159 12.82 -36.08 24.03
CA GLU A 159 13.28 -35.10 25.01
C GLU A 159 14.56 -34.37 24.55
N ALA A 160 15.50 -35.05 23.93
CA ALA A 160 16.71 -34.43 23.37
C ALA A 160 16.38 -33.48 22.21
N VAL A 161 15.54 -33.92 21.29
CA VAL A 161 15.06 -33.09 20.16
C VAL A 161 14.32 -31.86 20.68
N ARG A 162 13.43 -32.00 21.65
CA ARG A 162 12.70 -30.89 22.25
C ARG A 162 13.62 -29.88 22.91
N ARG A 163 14.64 -30.34 23.64
CA ARG A 163 15.63 -29.49 24.29
C ARG A 163 16.40 -28.67 23.26
N ASP A 164 16.88 -29.28 22.19
CA ASP A 164 17.64 -28.61 21.18
C ASP A 164 16.82 -27.60 20.39
N LEU A 165 15.55 -27.96 20.06
CA LEU A 165 14.64 -27.08 19.35
C LEU A 165 14.12 -25.91 20.21
N SER A 166 14.21 -26.04 21.56
CA SER A 166 13.90 -24.94 22.49
C SER A 166 15.03 -23.90 22.59
N LEU A 167 16.25 -24.23 22.12
CA LEU A 167 17.36 -23.30 22.06
C LEU A 167 17.10 -22.28 20.93
N SER A 168 16.44 -21.18 21.28
CA SER A 168 16.27 -20.06 20.36
C SER A 168 17.60 -19.34 20.18
N ALA A 169 18.17 -19.40 18.98
CA ALA A 169 19.22 -18.47 18.62
C ALA A 169 18.60 -17.09 18.45
N SER A 170 18.95 -16.14 19.31
CA SER A 170 18.62 -14.74 19.11
C SER A 170 19.35 -14.24 17.87
N ALA A 171 18.68 -14.25 16.73
CA ALA A 171 19.21 -13.65 15.51
C ALA A 171 19.01 -12.13 15.60
N GLU A 172 20.03 -11.43 16.07
CA GLU A 172 20.05 -9.97 15.99
C GLU A 172 20.31 -9.58 14.52
N LYS A 173 19.32 -8.94 13.90
CA LYS A 173 19.46 -8.45 12.52
C LYS A 173 20.40 -7.26 12.50
N ILE A 174 21.72 -7.52 12.37
CA ILE A 174 22.71 -6.45 12.21
C ILE A 174 22.50 -5.85 10.82
N ARG A 175 21.97 -4.64 10.79
CA ARG A 175 21.91 -3.83 9.57
C ARG A 175 23.23 -3.10 9.42
N PHE A 176 23.97 -3.39 8.36
CA PHE A 176 25.16 -2.62 7.98
C PHE A 176 24.69 -1.32 7.32
N GLY A 177 24.55 -0.26 8.11
CA GLY A 177 24.17 1.08 7.66
C GLY A 177 24.14 2.07 8.84
N ALA A 178 24.46 3.31 8.57
CA ALA A 178 24.62 4.34 9.60
C ALA A 178 23.29 4.91 10.16
N SER A 179 22.14 4.48 9.66
CA SER A 179 20.83 5.02 10.07
C SER A 179 19.86 3.94 10.53
N ALA A 180 19.02 4.28 11.51
CA ALA A 180 17.88 3.45 11.89
C ALA A 180 16.94 3.24 10.68
N PRO A 181 16.24 2.10 10.61
CA PRO A 181 15.25 1.88 9.58
C PRO A 181 14.11 2.88 9.71
N VAL A 182 13.55 3.28 8.59
CA VAL A 182 12.31 4.09 8.59
C VAL A 182 11.18 3.24 9.19
N ASP A 183 10.37 3.84 10.04
CA ASP A 183 9.16 3.19 10.56
C ASP A 183 8.21 2.82 9.41
N LEU A 184 7.75 1.58 9.39
CA LEU A 184 6.81 1.08 8.40
C LEU A 184 5.50 1.89 8.39
N ASN A 185 5.02 2.30 9.58
CA ASN A 185 3.83 3.14 9.70
C ASN A 185 4.01 4.49 9.01
N TYR A 186 5.20 5.10 9.14
CA TYR A 186 5.50 6.34 8.45
C TYR A 186 5.58 6.15 6.93
N MET A 187 6.14 5.05 6.46
CA MET A 187 6.15 4.71 5.03
C MET A 187 4.71 4.55 4.50
N MET A 188 3.90 3.73 5.17
CA MET A 188 2.50 3.48 4.81
C MET A 188 1.67 4.78 4.83
N TYR A 189 1.89 5.64 5.82
CA TYR A 189 1.26 6.95 5.86
C TYR A 189 1.58 7.78 4.61
N ASN A 190 2.85 7.86 4.20
CA ASN A 190 3.26 8.60 3.00
C ASN A 190 2.74 7.96 1.71
N GLN A 191 2.55 6.64 1.68
CA GLN A 191 1.93 5.95 0.56
C GLN A 191 0.44 6.31 0.44
N ILE A 192 -0.31 6.30 1.56
CA ILE A 192 -1.72 6.70 1.61
C ILE A 192 -1.91 8.20 1.39
N GLN A 193 -0.93 9.04 1.76
CA GLN A 193 -0.90 10.47 1.47
C GLN A 193 -1.14 10.76 -0.03
N CYS A 194 -0.67 9.89 -0.91
CA CYS A 194 -0.92 9.96 -2.35
C CYS A 194 -2.42 10.03 -2.68
N TYR A 195 -3.24 9.16 -2.08
CA TYR A 195 -4.68 9.14 -2.23
C TYR A 195 -5.35 10.42 -1.70
N ILE A 196 -4.96 10.83 -0.51
CA ILE A 196 -5.51 12.01 0.16
C ILE A 196 -5.25 13.27 -0.67
N LEU A 197 -4.00 13.44 -1.16
CA LEU A 197 -3.61 14.57 -2.00
C LEU A 197 -4.43 14.61 -3.29
N LEU A 198 -4.58 13.48 -3.98
CA LEU A 198 -5.39 13.41 -5.20
C LEU A 198 -6.82 13.87 -4.96
N VAL A 199 -7.51 13.31 -3.96
CA VAL A 199 -8.91 13.66 -3.67
C VAL A 199 -9.03 15.14 -3.31
N LEU A 200 -8.23 15.63 -2.36
CA LEU A 200 -8.34 17.01 -1.89
C LEU A 200 -8.03 18.01 -3.00
N ILE A 201 -6.98 17.77 -3.79
CA ILE A 201 -6.57 18.68 -4.86
C ILE A 201 -7.61 18.67 -5.99
N ILE A 202 -8.15 17.49 -6.37
CA ILE A 202 -9.23 17.40 -7.36
C ILE A 202 -10.46 18.20 -6.87
N LEU A 203 -10.89 18.01 -5.63
CA LEU A 203 -12.02 18.74 -5.07
C LEU A 203 -11.77 20.26 -5.02
N CYS A 204 -10.57 20.68 -4.63
CA CYS A 204 -10.21 22.11 -4.57
C CYS A 204 -10.23 22.76 -5.95
N VAL A 205 -9.50 22.18 -6.90
CA VAL A 205 -9.32 22.76 -8.25
C VAL A 205 -10.62 22.75 -9.04
N THR A 206 -11.38 21.65 -8.98
CA THR A 206 -12.66 21.54 -9.67
C THR A 206 -13.71 22.51 -9.11
N ASN A 207 -13.73 22.74 -7.78
CA ASN A 207 -14.60 23.76 -7.18
C ASN A 207 -14.30 25.16 -7.72
N ILE A 208 -13.03 25.55 -7.78
CA ILE A 208 -12.62 26.83 -8.35
C ILE A 208 -13.07 26.91 -9.81
N THR A 209 -12.78 25.88 -10.60
CA THR A 209 -13.11 25.85 -12.03
C THR A 209 -14.62 25.94 -12.27
N MET A 210 -15.45 25.22 -11.50
CA MET A 210 -16.91 25.29 -11.60
C MET A 210 -17.46 26.70 -11.31
N VAL A 211 -16.92 27.38 -10.28
CA VAL A 211 -17.37 28.76 -9.95
C VAL A 211 -17.06 29.71 -11.09
N PHE A 212 -15.84 29.64 -11.67
CA PHE A 212 -15.48 30.52 -12.78
C PHE A 212 -16.19 30.20 -14.10
N ARG A 213 -16.74 29.00 -14.26
CA ARG A 213 -17.55 28.58 -15.42
C ARG A 213 -19.01 28.94 -15.33
N ARG A 214 -19.50 29.39 -14.18
CA ARG A 214 -20.89 29.83 -14.05
C ARG A 214 -21.19 30.95 -15.04
N PRO A 215 -22.33 30.91 -15.77
CA PRO A 215 -22.64 31.88 -16.83
C PRO A 215 -22.58 33.34 -16.36
N ASP A 216 -23.14 33.62 -15.17
CA ASP A 216 -23.14 34.92 -14.53
C ASP A 216 -21.73 35.47 -14.29
N ILE A 217 -20.81 34.65 -13.78
CA ILE A 217 -19.44 35.04 -13.52
C ILE A 217 -18.64 35.12 -14.82
N ARG A 218 -18.85 34.17 -15.74
CA ARG A 218 -18.16 34.12 -17.04
C ARG A 218 -18.47 35.36 -17.86
N MET A 219 -19.76 35.75 -17.99
CA MET A 219 -20.17 36.96 -18.72
C MET A 219 -19.52 38.22 -18.12
N ARG A 220 -19.52 38.34 -16.81
CA ARG A 220 -18.89 39.48 -16.13
C ARG A 220 -17.38 39.52 -16.32
N ASN A 221 -16.74 38.35 -16.39
CA ASN A 221 -15.29 38.26 -16.65
C ASN A 221 -14.93 38.60 -18.10
N LEU A 222 -15.76 38.26 -19.06
CA LEU A 222 -15.60 38.65 -20.49
C LEU A 222 -15.69 40.14 -20.70
N CYS A 223 -16.52 40.87 -19.93
CA CYS A 223 -16.63 42.31 -19.95
C CYS A 223 -15.50 43.02 -19.16
N SER A 224 -14.62 42.25 -18.51
CA SER A 224 -13.51 42.80 -17.72
C SER A 224 -12.30 43.13 -18.62
N PRO A 225 -11.50 44.19 -18.31
CA PRO A 225 -10.29 44.52 -19.04
C PRO A 225 -9.17 43.49 -18.86
N LEU A 226 -9.39 42.42 -18.10
CA LEU A 226 -8.40 41.38 -17.86
C LEU A 226 -8.28 40.45 -19.08
N ARG A 227 -7.05 40.24 -19.53
CA ARG A 227 -6.75 39.27 -20.60
C ARG A 227 -7.09 37.85 -20.14
N PRO A 228 -7.79 37.03 -20.95
CA PRO A 228 -8.16 35.64 -20.58
C PRO A 228 -6.98 34.79 -20.13
N ARG A 229 -5.81 34.97 -20.75
CA ARG A 229 -4.56 34.28 -20.36
C ARG A 229 -4.12 34.62 -18.93
N SER A 230 -4.21 35.90 -18.54
CA SER A 230 -3.88 36.35 -17.17
C SER A 230 -4.83 35.76 -16.13
N MET A 231 -6.11 35.64 -16.47
CA MET A 231 -7.12 35.05 -15.62
C MET A 231 -6.85 33.55 -15.39
N SER A 232 -6.60 32.80 -16.46
CA SER A 232 -6.26 31.36 -16.36
C SER A 232 -4.97 31.14 -15.58
N PHE A 233 -3.98 31.97 -15.77
CA PHE A 233 -2.72 31.90 -15.02
C PHE A 233 -2.93 32.16 -13.53
N GLN A 234 -3.70 33.18 -13.14
CA GLN A 234 -3.99 33.47 -11.73
C GLN A 234 -4.79 32.33 -11.08
N GLN A 235 -5.71 31.71 -11.82
CA GLN A 235 -6.48 30.56 -11.35
C GLN A 235 -5.56 29.34 -11.12
N MET A 236 -4.66 29.07 -12.06
CA MET A 236 -3.67 28.00 -11.94
C MET A 236 -2.72 28.25 -10.76
N LEU A 237 -2.24 29.48 -10.60
CA LEU A 237 -1.40 29.86 -9.47
C LEU A 237 -2.11 29.66 -8.12
N CYS A 238 -3.37 30.07 -8.02
CA CYS A 238 -4.15 29.85 -6.82
C CYS A 238 -4.30 28.35 -6.52
N SER A 239 -4.59 27.53 -7.54
CA SER A 239 -4.68 26.09 -7.41
C SER A 239 -3.35 25.47 -6.95
N ALA A 240 -2.24 25.94 -7.46
CA ALA A 240 -0.91 25.49 -7.05
C ALA A 240 -0.60 25.84 -5.59
N VAL A 241 -0.89 27.08 -5.16
CA VAL A 241 -0.71 27.51 -3.77
C VAL A 241 -1.56 26.65 -2.82
N LEU A 242 -2.79 26.36 -3.19
CA LEU A 242 -3.68 25.53 -2.36
C LEU A 242 -3.23 24.07 -2.29
N SER A 243 -2.74 23.53 -3.39
CA SER A 243 -2.16 22.20 -3.42
C SER A 243 -0.92 22.12 -2.53
N LEU A 244 -0.09 23.16 -2.53
CA LEU A 244 1.06 23.24 -1.65
C LEU A 244 0.66 23.35 -0.18
N ILE A 245 -0.37 24.14 0.15
CA ILE A 245 -0.90 24.23 1.52
C ILE A 245 -1.44 22.87 1.97
N ALA A 246 -2.20 22.17 1.13
CA ALA A 246 -2.72 20.84 1.42
C ALA A 246 -1.57 19.85 1.68
N TRP A 247 -0.54 19.85 0.83
CA TRP A 247 0.64 19.02 1.00
C TRP A 247 1.38 19.32 2.32
N VAL A 248 1.63 20.61 2.65
CA VAL A 248 2.27 21.00 3.91
C VAL A 248 1.46 20.50 5.11
N LEU A 249 0.14 20.71 5.11
CA LEU A 249 -0.72 20.30 6.22
C LEU A 249 -0.66 18.78 6.43
N ILE A 250 -0.78 17.98 5.36
CA ILE A 250 -0.76 16.52 5.47
C ILE A 250 0.63 16.04 5.91
N THR A 251 1.70 16.59 5.36
CA THR A 251 3.07 16.25 5.74
C THR A 251 3.36 16.59 7.20
N VAL A 252 2.91 17.75 7.69
CA VAL A 252 3.03 18.15 9.11
C VAL A 252 2.26 17.17 10.01
N VAL A 253 1.06 16.76 9.62
CA VAL A 253 0.30 15.74 10.38
C VAL A 253 1.09 14.43 10.45
N GLY A 254 1.71 13.98 9.35
CA GLY A 254 2.58 12.80 9.35
C GLY A 254 3.75 12.91 10.32
N PHE A 255 4.39 14.07 10.38
CA PHE A 255 5.45 14.33 11.36
C PHE A 255 4.95 14.38 12.81
N ILE A 256 3.75 14.88 13.05
CA ILE A 256 3.16 14.89 14.41
C ILE A 256 2.84 13.47 14.86
N LEU A 257 2.31 12.63 13.98
CA LEU A 257 1.89 11.27 14.32
C LEU A 257 3.07 10.30 14.47
N TYR A 258 4.06 10.39 13.59
CA TYR A 258 5.14 9.39 13.47
C TYR A 258 6.53 9.95 13.75
N GLY A 259 6.67 11.26 14.01
CA GLY A 259 7.97 11.91 14.20
C GLY A 259 8.78 11.34 15.37
N ALA A 260 8.13 10.86 16.42
CA ALA A 260 8.79 10.22 17.56
C ALA A 260 9.54 8.94 17.12
N ASN A 261 9.02 8.22 16.15
CA ASN A 261 9.61 6.97 15.63
C ASN A 261 10.73 7.21 14.60
N LEU A 262 10.94 8.46 14.19
CA LEU A 262 11.99 8.84 13.25
C LEU A 262 13.33 9.16 13.94
N GLY A 263 13.39 9.02 15.26
CA GLY A 263 14.63 9.19 16.03
C GLY A 263 15.71 8.20 15.57
N GLY A 264 16.82 8.72 15.03
CA GLY A 264 17.91 7.90 14.48
C GLY A 264 17.85 7.61 12.98
N VAL A 265 16.77 7.97 12.29
CA VAL A 265 16.68 7.91 10.82
C VAL A 265 17.50 9.05 10.21
N ASP A 266 18.28 8.76 9.16
CA ASP A 266 19.03 9.80 8.45
C ASP A 266 18.07 10.85 7.86
N GLY A 267 18.31 12.13 8.19
CA GLY A 267 17.52 13.25 7.68
C GLY A 267 17.43 13.33 6.14
N ARG A 268 18.39 12.76 5.41
CA ARG A 268 18.37 12.66 3.95
C ARG A 268 17.25 11.75 3.46
N ILE A 269 16.95 10.66 4.17
CA ILE A 269 15.86 9.73 3.85
C ILE A 269 14.52 10.46 4.02
N ILE A 270 14.35 11.16 5.13
CA ILE A 270 13.15 11.96 5.41
C ILE A 270 12.97 13.05 4.35
N ALA A 271 14.06 13.71 3.95
CA ALA A 271 14.04 14.71 2.88
C ALA A 271 13.62 14.09 1.54
N LEU A 272 14.13 12.89 1.18
CA LEU A 272 13.75 12.20 -0.06
C LEU A 272 12.28 11.82 -0.08
N ILE A 273 11.73 11.30 1.02
CA ILE A 273 10.30 11.01 1.16
C ILE A 273 9.48 12.29 0.95
N THR A 274 9.87 13.38 1.63
CA THR A 274 9.20 14.68 1.55
C THR A 274 9.25 15.26 0.12
N ILE A 275 10.38 15.16 -0.57
CA ILE A 275 10.53 15.57 -1.96
C ILE A 275 9.66 14.72 -2.88
N ASN A 276 9.63 13.40 -2.70
CA ASN A 276 8.78 12.52 -3.51
C ASN A 276 7.30 12.88 -3.40
N THR A 277 6.79 13.11 -2.19
CA THR A 277 5.39 13.52 -1.98
C THR A 277 5.10 14.91 -2.53
N LEU A 278 6.09 15.82 -2.53
CA LEU A 278 5.97 17.14 -3.19
C LEU A 278 5.89 16.99 -4.71
N VAL A 279 6.75 16.16 -5.31
CA VAL A 279 6.69 15.85 -6.74
C VAL A 279 5.33 15.26 -7.11
N PHE A 280 4.82 14.35 -6.30
CA PHE A 280 3.49 13.78 -6.51
C PHE A 280 2.37 14.83 -6.39
N THR A 281 2.53 15.85 -5.55
CA THR A 281 1.57 16.98 -5.46
C THR A 281 1.44 17.72 -6.79
N ILE A 282 2.53 17.85 -7.55
CA ILE A 282 2.50 18.45 -8.91
C ILE A 282 1.71 17.54 -9.87
N VAL A 283 1.87 16.22 -9.75
CA VAL A 283 1.07 15.24 -10.52
C VAL A 283 -0.42 15.38 -10.15
N ALA A 284 -0.75 15.40 -8.87
CA ALA A 284 -2.12 15.54 -8.39
C ALA A 284 -2.77 16.84 -8.90
N LEU A 285 -2.02 17.95 -8.92
CA LEU A 285 -2.47 19.23 -9.49
C LEU A 285 -2.75 19.09 -11.00
N SER A 286 -1.93 18.38 -11.75
CA SER A 286 -2.13 18.17 -13.19
C SER A 286 -3.37 17.33 -13.48
N VAL A 287 -3.59 16.25 -12.72
CA VAL A 287 -4.80 15.41 -12.79
C VAL A 287 -6.04 16.21 -12.42
N ALA A 288 -5.95 17.03 -11.39
CA ALA A 288 -7.06 17.90 -10.96
C ALA A 288 -7.40 18.95 -12.02
N ALA A 289 -6.40 19.54 -12.67
CA ALA A 289 -6.61 20.49 -13.77
C ALA A 289 -7.30 19.82 -14.97
N LEU A 290 -6.89 18.59 -15.31
CA LEU A 290 -7.56 17.81 -16.35
C LEU A 290 -9.01 17.50 -15.97
N SER A 291 -9.26 17.02 -14.75
CA SER A 291 -10.61 16.73 -14.23
C SER A 291 -11.49 17.96 -14.29
N GLY A 292 -10.94 19.14 -13.98
CA GLY A 292 -11.63 20.42 -14.05
C GLY A 292 -12.15 20.77 -15.46
N THR A 293 -11.63 20.18 -16.52
CA THR A 293 -12.11 20.41 -17.89
C THR A 293 -13.46 19.72 -18.14
N PHE A 294 -13.72 18.60 -17.48
CA PHE A 294 -14.92 17.78 -17.68
C PHE A 294 -16.01 18.03 -16.64
N VAL A 295 -15.62 18.41 -15.41
CA VAL A 295 -16.54 18.58 -14.30
C VAL A 295 -17.42 19.83 -14.48
N ARG A 296 -18.75 19.64 -14.40
CA ARG A 296 -19.75 20.73 -14.54
C ARG A 296 -20.72 20.82 -13.37
N SER A 297 -20.82 19.79 -12.54
CA SER A 297 -21.73 19.71 -11.39
C SER A 297 -21.06 19.11 -10.18
N SER A 298 -21.61 19.32 -8.98
CA SER A 298 -21.10 18.72 -7.75
C SER A 298 -21.14 17.19 -7.79
N ASN A 299 -22.13 16.58 -8.45
CA ASN A 299 -22.19 15.13 -8.61
C ASN A 299 -21.09 14.61 -9.53
N SER A 300 -20.84 15.27 -10.67
CA SER A 300 -19.73 14.90 -11.57
C SER A 300 -18.37 15.17 -10.93
N GLN A 301 -18.26 16.14 -10.03
CA GLN A 301 -17.06 16.40 -9.26
C GLN A 301 -16.73 15.25 -8.32
N ASN A 302 -17.70 14.80 -7.52
CA ASN A 302 -17.52 13.70 -6.58
C ASN A 302 -17.24 12.39 -7.32
N ALA A 303 -17.94 12.13 -8.42
CA ALA A 303 -17.70 10.98 -9.28
C ALA A 303 -16.26 11.00 -9.84
N ALA A 304 -15.81 12.12 -10.41
CA ALA A 304 -14.46 12.26 -10.94
C ALA A 304 -13.42 12.10 -9.86
N ALA A 305 -13.58 12.72 -8.68
CA ALA A 305 -12.66 12.59 -7.57
C ALA A 305 -12.53 11.13 -7.12
N ASN A 306 -13.62 10.43 -6.92
CA ASN A 306 -13.58 9.05 -6.46
C ASN A 306 -13.06 8.08 -7.53
N ILE A 307 -13.61 8.11 -8.75
CA ILE A 307 -13.25 7.16 -9.81
C ILE A 307 -11.77 7.31 -10.20
N LEU A 308 -11.32 8.55 -10.43
CA LEU A 308 -9.93 8.78 -10.83
C LEU A 308 -8.96 8.43 -9.68
N THR A 309 -9.26 8.86 -8.47
CA THR A 309 -8.35 8.63 -7.35
C THR A 309 -8.29 7.15 -6.96
N LEU A 310 -9.45 6.48 -6.82
CA LEU A 310 -9.48 5.06 -6.51
C LEU A 310 -8.82 4.24 -7.63
N GLY A 311 -9.16 4.50 -8.89
CA GLY A 311 -8.58 3.81 -10.03
C GLY A 311 -7.06 3.95 -10.09
N LEU A 312 -6.54 5.18 -9.96
CA LEU A 312 -5.10 5.43 -9.94
C LEU A 312 -4.41 4.78 -8.73
N CYS A 313 -5.02 4.81 -7.55
CA CYS A 313 -4.41 4.30 -6.32
C CYS A 313 -4.45 2.77 -6.22
N PHE A 314 -5.55 2.12 -6.65
CA PHE A 314 -5.61 0.66 -6.67
C PHE A 314 -4.64 0.06 -7.68
N LEU A 315 -4.64 0.57 -8.91
CA LEU A 315 -3.75 0.08 -9.96
C LEU A 315 -2.30 0.49 -9.74
N GLY A 316 -2.06 1.61 -9.07
CA GLY A 316 -0.73 2.16 -8.84
C GLY A 316 -0.02 1.65 -7.60
N GLY A 317 -0.58 0.67 -6.86
CA GLY A 317 0.10 0.06 -5.73
C GLY A 317 -0.07 0.79 -4.39
N VAL A 318 -0.97 1.79 -4.30
CA VAL A 318 -1.17 2.54 -3.04
C VAL A 318 -1.90 1.71 -1.98
N PHE A 319 -2.92 0.95 -2.38
CA PHE A 319 -3.72 0.11 -1.48
C PHE A 319 -3.35 -1.37 -1.54
N VAL A 320 -2.84 -1.81 -2.68
CA VAL A 320 -2.45 -3.21 -2.90
C VAL A 320 -0.96 -3.22 -3.19
N PRO A 321 -0.14 -3.96 -2.42
CA PRO A 321 1.29 -4.06 -2.69
C PRO A 321 1.57 -4.48 -4.13
N LEU A 322 2.58 -3.86 -4.76
CA LEU A 322 2.92 -4.12 -6.17
C LEU A 322 3.27 -5.59 -6.41
N GLU A 323 3.80 -6.28 -5.41
CA GLU A 323 4.16 -7.71 -5.45
C GLU A 323 2.94 -8.64 -5.58
N MET A 324 1.76 -8.19 -5.13
CA MET A 324 0.50 -8.93 -5.24
C MET A 324 -0.20 -8.73 -6.58
N LEU A 325 0.26 -7.77 -7.38
CA LEU A 325 -0.30 -7.51 -8.70
C LEU A 325 0.30 -8.50 -9.72
N GLY A 326 -0.54 -9.20 -10.46
CA GLY A 326 -0.08 -10.06 -11.56
C GLY A 326 0.60 -9.27 -12.69
N ASP A 327 1.46 -9.92 -13.47
CA ASP A 327 2.31 -9.30 -14.51
C ASP A 327 1.54 -8.42 -15.50
N GLY A 328 0.33 -8.82 -15.89
CA GLY A 328 -0.53 -8.03 -16.77
C GLY A 328 -0.96 -6.70 -16.14
N MET A 329 -1.35 -6.72 -14.86
CA MET A 329 -1.74 -5.53 -14.10
C MET A 329 -0.53 -4.61 -13.85
N LEU A 330 0.61 -5.20 -13.53
CA LEU A 330 1.86 -4.47 -13.32
C LEU A 330 2.31 -3.73 -14.59
N SER A 331 2.09 -4.33 -15.76
CA SER A 331 2.36 -3.70 -17.05
C SER A 331 1.50 -2.44 -17.26
N VAL A 332 0.22 -2.47 -16.88
CA VAL A 332 -0.67 -1.31 -16.92
C VAL A 332 -0.30 -0.27 -15.85
N ALA A 333 0.04 -0.72 -14.64
CA ALA A 333 0.43 0.17 -13.53
C ALA A 333 1.60 1.09 -13.90
N ARG A 334 2.56 0.62 -14.67
CA ARG A 334 3.73 1.41 -15.14
C ARG A 334 3.34 2.65 -15.97
N PHE A 335 2.16 2.67 -16.56
CA PHE A 335 1.62 3.85 -17.25
C PHE A 335 0.87 4.81 -16.33
N LEU A 336 0.89 4.58 -15.01
CA LEU A 336 0.25 5.44 -14.02
C LEU A 336 1.30 6.16 -13.17
N PRO A 337 1.11 7.45 -12.90
CA PRO A 337 2.06 8.20 -12.08
C PRO A 337 2.10 7.74 -10.62
N THR A 338 1.02 7.17 -10.09
CA THR A 338 0.93 6.60 -8.75
C THR A 338 1.89 5.43 -8.54
N TYR A 339 2.06 4.57 -9.55
CA TYR A 339 3.04 3.48 -9.55
C TYR A 339 4.47 4.00 -9.27
N TRP A 340 4.86 5.05 -9.95
CA TRP A 340 6.21 5.62 -9.80
C TRP A 340 6.41 6.31 -8.45
N ASN A 341 5.34 6.88 -7.87
CA ASN A 341 5.39 7.41 -6.51
C ASN A 341 5.60 6.31 -5.48
N VAL A 342 4.85 5.21 -5.56
CA VAL A 342 4.99 4.04 -4.67
C VAL A 342 6.36 3.40 -4.84
N THR A 343 6.79 3.13 -6.08
CA THR A 343 8.12 2.57 -6.37
C THR A 343 9.25 3.44 -5.81
N ALA A 344 9.14 4.78 -5.88
CA ALA A 344 10.12 5.67 -5.27
C ALA A 344 10.13 5.54 -3.75
N LEU A 345 8.96 5.50 -3.09
CA LEU A 345 8.83 5.33 -1.64
C LEU A 345 9.42 4.00 -1.17
N GLU A 346 9.11 2.89 -1.83
CA GLU A 346 9.65 1.56 -1.52
C GLU A 346 11.18 1.53 -1.61
N ARG A 347 11.74 2.12 -2.69
CA ARG A 347 13.19 2.23 -2.85
C ARG A 347 13.85 3.10 -1.79
N ILE A 348 13.22 4.20 -1.38
CA ILE A 348 13.71 5.06 -0.30
C ILE A 348 13.65 4.31 1.04
N TYR A 349 12.58 3.54 1.28
CA TYR A 349 12.44 2.73 2.48
C TYR A 349 13.52 1.66 2.61
N LEU A 350 13.90 1.02 1.49
CA LEU A 350 14.95 0.00 1.45
C LEU A 350 16.37 0.58 1.32
N LEU A 351 16.52 1.92 1.31
CA LEU A 351 17.79 2.57 1.07
C LEU A 351 18.78 2.32 2.24
N THR A 352 19.87 1.64 1.95
CA THR A 352 20.95 1.35 2.92
C THR A 352 22.19 2.21 2.72
N SER A 353 22.38 2.76 1.53
CA SER A 353 23.55 3.58 1.17
C SER A 353 23.16 4.68 0.17
N PHE A 354 23.89 5.80 0.20
CA PHE A 354 23.65 6.95 -0.68
C PHE A 354 24.57 6.95 -1.91
N GLY A 355 24.86 5.76 -2.46
CA GLY A 355 25.64 5.63 -3.69
C GLY A 355 24.85 6.06 -4.94
N TYR A 356 25.56 6.35 -6.03
CA TYR A 356 24.92 6.71 -7.30
C TYR A 356 23.95 5.63 -7.81
N GLU A 357 24.33 4.37 -7.72
CA GLU A 357 23.53 3.23 -8.18
C GLU A 357 22.20 3.07 -7.40
N THR A 358 22.21 3.38 -6.10
CA THR A 358 21.03 3.28 -5.25
C THR A 358 20.11 4.51 -5.38
N MET A 359 20.71 5.69 -5.60
CA MET A 359 19.96 6.94 -5.72
C MET A 359 19.39 7.19 -7.11
N ALA A 360 20.08 6.74 -8.18
CA ALA A 360 19.66 6.98 -9.56
C ALA A 360 18.24 6.44 -9.86
N PRO A 361 17.83 5.23 -9.43
CA PRO A 361 16.48 4.73 -9.66
C PRO A 361 15.39 5.52 -8.92
N ILE A 362 15.72 6.15 -7.77
CA ILE A 362 14.79 7.01 -7.02
C ILE A 362 14.54 8.30 -7.80
N TRP A 363 15.62 8.97 -8.23
CA TRP A 363 15.51 10.18 -9.05
C TRP A 363 14.84 9.92 -10.39
N GLN A 364 15.09 8.77 -11.00
CA GLN A 364 14.42 8.35 -12.23
C GLN A 364 12.90 8.24 -12.03
N ALA A 365 12.46 7.60 -10.95
CA ALA A 365 11.04 7.47 -10.64
C ALA A 365 10.37 8.85 -10.41
N MET A 366 11.04 9.77 -9.71
CA MET A 366 10.56 11.14 -9.52
C MET A 366 10.53 11.93 -10.85
N ALA A 367 11.54 11.76 -11.71
CA ALA A 367 11.56 12.40 -13.03
C ALA A 367 10.43 11.92 -13.94
N ILE A 368 10.12 10.60 -13.90
CA ILE A 368 8.99 10.04 -14.64
C ILE A 368 7.66 10.61 -14.12
N GLN A 369 7.48 10.79 -12.82
CA GLN A 369 6.29 11.46 -12.26
C GLN A 369 6.14 12.89 -12.82
N LEU A 370 7.24 13.67 -12.88
CA LEU A 370 7.22 15.02 -13.47
C LEU A 370 6.91 14.99 -14.97
N ALA A 371 7.40 13.99 -15.69
CA ALA A 371 7.08 13.82 -17.11
C ALA A 371 5.57 13.53 -17.31
N PHE A 372 4.97 12.69 -16.47
CA PHE A 372 3.51 12.48 -16.44
C PHE A 372 2.75 13.79 -16.16
N ALA A 373 3.18 14.55 -15.14
CA ALA A 373 2.56 15.82 -14.82
C ALA A 373 2.60 16.79 -16.02
N ALA A 374 3.74 16.91 -16.67
CA ALA A 374 3.91 17.76 -17.86
C ALA A 374 3.01 17.28 -19.02
N ALA A 375 2.97 15.98 -19.30
CA ALA A 375 2.12 15.41 -20.34
C ALA A 375 0.63 15.70 -20.08
N ILE A 376 0.15 15.44 -18.86
CA ILE A 376 -1.24 15.70 -18.46
C ILE A 376 -1.57 17.19 -18.55
N LEU A 377 -0.67 18.08 -18.14
CA LEU A 377 -0.87 19.53 -18.29
C LEU A 377 -0.94 19.95 -19.75
N CYS A 378 -0.08 19.42 -20.63
CA CYS A 378 -0.15 19.68 -22.08
C CYS A 378 -1.51 19.25 -22.66
N ILE A 379 -1.96 18.04 -22.33
CA ILE A 379 -3.29 17.52 -22.73
C ILE A 379 -4.39 18.48 -22.21
N THR A 380 -4.32 18.90 -20.96
CA THR A 380 -5.29 19.80 -20.34
C THR A 380 -5.35 21.14 -21.08
N LEU A 381 -4.24 21.72 -21.47
CA LEU A 381 -4.16 22.98 -22.20
C LEU A 381 -4.78 22.88 -23.61
N VAL A 382 -4.45 21.79 -24.32
CA VAL A 382 -5.03 21.52 -25.66
C VAL A 382 -6.55 21.34 -25.56
N LEU A 383 -6.99 20.51 -24.64
CA LEU A 383 -8.39 20.20 -24.44
C LEU A 383 -9.21 21.41 -23.99
N SER A 384 -8.68 22.20 -23.07
CA SER A 384 -9.31 23.43 -22.61
C SER A 384 -9.47 24.45 -23.76
N LYS A 385 -8.47 24.56 -24.66
CA LYS A 385 -8.56 25.41 -25.85
C LYS A 385 -9.67 24.94 -26.80
N TYR A 386 -9.72 23.64 -27.07
CA TYR A 386 -10.69 23.02 -27.97
C TYR A 386 -12.13 23.19 -27.46
N LEU A 387 -12.37 22.87 -26.18
CA LEU A 387 -13.70 23.00 -25.56
C LEU A 387 -14.17 24.46 -25.51
N ASN A 388 -13.28 25.41 -25.25
CA ASN A 388 -13.65 26.84 -25.29
C ASN A 388 -14.03 27.32 -26.70
N GLN A 389 -13.40 26.80 -27.75
CA GLN A 389 -13.72 27.13 -29.13
C GLN A 389 -15.10 26.57 -29.56
N SER A 390 -15.38 25.31 -29.20
CA SER A 390 -16.68 24.69 -29.51
C SER A 390 -17.87 25.39 -28.81
N GLU A 391 -17.70 25.84 -27.58
CA GLU A 391 -18.76 26.60 -26.88
C GLU A 391 -19.02 27.97 -27.51
N HIS A 392 -18.04 28.61 -28.14
CA HIS A 392 -18.24 29.85 -28.90
C HIS A 392 -19.03 29.60 -30.21
N SER A 393 -18.78 28.49 -30.89
CA SER A 393 -19.50 28.13 -32.12
C SER A 393 -20.98 27.80 -31.87
N PHE A 394 -21.32 27.13 -30.78
CA PHE A 394 -22.74 26.87 -30.42
C PHE A 394 -23.47 28.10 -29.91
N GLY A 395 -22.81 29.07 -29.32
CA GLY A 395 -23.41 30.35 -28.89
C GLY A 395 -23.78 31.23 -30.06
N SER A 396 -23.05 31.22 -31.16
CA SER A 396 -23.39 32.01 -32.38
C SER A 396 -24.58 31.44 -33.15
N VAL A 397 -24.72 30.11 -33.20
CA VAL A 397 -25.84 29.46 -33.88
C VAL A 397 -27.17 29.67 -33.15
N LYS A 398 -27.18 29.78 -31.84
CA LYS A 398 -28.41 30.09 -31.08
C LYS A 398 -28.91 31.51 -31.27
N THR A 399 -28.01 32.46 -31.52
CA THR A 399 -28.39 33.88 -31.77
C THR A 399 -28.94 34.10 -33.19
N GLU A 400 -28.57 33.22 -34.16
CA GLU A 400 -29.16 33.27 -35.51
C GLU A 400 -30.52 32.58 -35.63
N ILE A 401 -30.91 31.72 -34.68
CA ILE A 401 -32.22 31.04 -34.69
C ILE A 401 -33.29 31.90 -33.97
N ASP A 402 -32.87 32.77 -33.06
CA ASP A 402 -33.78 33.66 -32.28
C ASP A 402 -33.87 35.09 -32.88
N ALA A 403 -33.30 35.38 -34.05
CA ALA A 403 -33.39 36.61 -34.84
C ALA A 403 -34.20 36.39 -36.09
#